data_2dcc68d256c1ea7546ef64767f233e79
#
_entry.id   2dcc68d256c1ea7546ef64767f233e79
#
_cell.length_a   1.000
_cell.length_b   1.000
_cell.length_c   1.000
_cell.angle_alpha   90.00
_cell.angle_beta   90.00
_cell.angle_gamma   90.00
#
_symmetry.space_group_name_H-M   'P 1'
#
loop_
_entity.id
_entity.type
_entity.pdbx_description
1 polymer ?
#
loop_
_entity_poly.entity_id
_entity_poly.type
_entity_poly.pdbx_seq_one_letter_code
_entity_poly.pdbx_strand_id
1 'polypeptide(L)'
;MVITTYNGASAEDIENTVSRPVENVLNTVSNVKHIKSNSMDNFSTVSLEFESGSNMDVATNDVRDKLDRITSALPKEASKPLIFKFSMDDIPIMVISAQAVESAKGLDKIIDDNLTNRIARLDGVGSVQVVGAPIREINIYCNPEKLEAYHLT
;
A
#
# COMPACT_ATOMS: atom_id res chain seq x y z
N MET A 1 4.39 3.35 8.28
CA MET A 1 3.02 3.04 8.71
C MET A 1 2.80 1.54 8.59
N VAL A 2 2.17 0.93 9.60
CA VAL A 2 1.81 -0.50 9.62
C VAL A 2 0.29 -0.59 9.68
N ILE A 3 -0.30 -1.39 8.80
CA ILE A 3 -1.75 -1.62 8.73
C ILE A 3 -2.02 -3.09 8.95
N THR A 4 -2.97 -3.40 9.82
CA THR A 4 -3.43 -4.78 10.08
C THR A 4 -4.95 -4.80 10.01
N THR A 5 -5.52 -5.67 9.20
CA THR A 5 -6.96 -5.85 9.10
C THR A 5 -7.41 -7.03 9.95
N TYR A 6 -8.53 -6.87 10.66
CA TYR A 6 -9.20 -7.91 11.43
C TYR A 6 -10.71 -7.79 11.23
N ASN A 7 -11.21 -8.45 10.21
CA ASN A 7 -12.62 -8.34 9.84
C ASN A 7 -13.55 -8.87 10.93
N GLY A 8 -14.57 -8.09 11.25
CA GLY A 8 -15.59 -8.40 12.26
C GLY A 8 -15.21 -8.02 13.71
N ALA A 9 -14.01 -7.50 13.93
CA ALA A 9 -13.60 -7.03 15.25
C ALA A 9 -14.01 -5.56 15.47
N SER A 10 -14.41 -5.23 16.69
CA SER A 10 -14.67 -3.86 17.13
C SER A 10 -13.36 -3.08 17.29
N ALA A 11 -13.44 -1.75 17.32
CA ALA A 11 -12.28 -0.89 17.56
C ALA A 11 -11.57 -1.21 18.91
N GLU A 12 -12.35 -1.56 19.95
CA GLU A 12 -11.82 -1.95 21.27
C GLU A 12 -11.09 -3.30 21.22
N ASP A 13 -11.65 -4.28 20.51
CA ASP A 13 -10.98 -5.58 20.30
C ASP A 13 -9.68 -5.40 19.53
N ILE A 14 -9.70 -4.60 18.48
CA ILE A 14 -8.51 -4.29 17.69
C ILE A 14 -7.45 -3.58 18.51
N GLU A 15 -7.84 -2.60 19.32
CA GLU A 15 -6.90 -1.94 20.22
C GLU A 15 -6.19 -2.95 21.14
N ASN A 16 -6.96 -3.80 21.80
CA ASN A 16 -6.43 -4.72 22.82
C ASN A 16 -5.64 -5.88 22.19
N THR A 17 -6.09 -6.44 21.08
CA THR A 17 -5.53 -7.68 20.52
C THR A 17 -4.55 -7.47 19.37
N VAL A 18 -4.56 -6.29 18.72
CA VAL A 18 -3.72 -5.98 17.56
C VAL A 18 -2.85 -4.76 17.81
N SER A 19 -3.46 -3.58 18.09
CA SER A 19 -2.72 -2.33 18.14
C SER A 19 -1.71 -2.31 19.28
N ARG A 20 -2.10 -2.63 20.51
CA ARG A 20 -1.20 -2.66 21.67
C ARG A 20 -0.04 -3.65 21.53
N PRO A 21 -0.23 -4.92 21.11
CA PRO A 21 0.90 -5.82 20.82
C PRO A 21 1.85 -5.28 19.76
N VAL A 22 1.32 -4.69 18.69
CA VAL A 22 2.12 -4.09 17.61
C VAL A 22 2.90 -2.89 18.13
N GLU A 23 2.27 -1.96 18.84
CA GLU A 23 2.93 -0.81 19.46
C GLU A 23 4.06 -1.23 20.39
N ASN A 24 3.79 -2.18 21.28
CA ASN A 24 4.77 -2.64 22.27
C ASN A 24 6.06 -3.14 21.60
N VAL A 25 5.94 -3.89 20.52
CA VAL A 25 7.12 -4.40 19.82
C VAL A 25 7.78 -3.30 18.99
N LEU A 26 7.01 -2.42 18.38
CA LEU A 26 7.53 -1.32 17.56
C LEU A 26 8.21 -0.23 18.38
N ASN A 27 7.86 -0.07 19.67
CA ASN A 27 8.59 0.79 20.61
C ASN A 27 10.05 0.38 20.83
N THR A 28 10.41 -0.84 20.46
CA THR A 28 11.80 -1.33 20.53
C THR A 28 12.62 -1.11 19.27
N VAL A 29 12.04 -0.49 18.25
CA VAL A 29 12.71 -0.14 16.97
C VAL A 29 13.60 1.09 17.23
N SER A 30 14.80 1.05 16.63
CA SER A 30 15.77 2.13 16.81
C SER A 30 15.38 3.41 16.06
N ASN A 31 15.75 4.56 16.61
CA ASN A 31 15.55 5.88 16.01
C ASN A 31 14.06 6.27 15.78
N VAL A 32 13.15 5.64 16.48
CA VAL A 32 11.74 6.05 16.48
C VAL A 32 11.58 7.27 17.38
N LYS A 33 11.04 8.34 16.83
CA LYS A 33 10.76 9.60 17.52
C LYS A 33 9.35 9.59 18.13
N HIS A 34 8.37 9.17 17.35
CA HIS A 34 6.98 9.07 17.80
C HIS A 34 6.30 7.83 17.22
N ILE A 35 5.45 7.20 18.04
CA ILE A 35 4.52 6.17 17.61
C ILE A 35 3.10 6.67 17.87
N LYS A 36 2.24 6.50 16.90
CA LYS A 36 0.81 6.81 17.00
C LYS A 36 0.01 5.66 16.42
N SER A 37 -0.92 5.12 17.17
CA SER A 37 -1.88 4.15 16.67
C SER A 37 -3.28 4.74 16.52
N ASN A 38 -4.05 4.12 15.65
CA ASN A 38 -5.46 4.37 15.47
C ASN A 38 -6.16 3.03 15.24
N SER A 39 -7.07 2.69 16.14
CA SER A 39 -7.88 1.48 16.10
C SER A 39 -9.28 1.84 15.64
N MET A 40 -9.73 1.22 14.57
CA MET A 40 -11.08 1.37 14.02
C MET A 40 -11.70 -0.02 13.82
N ASP A 41 -13.01 -0.08 13.63
CA ASP A 41 -13.68 -1.34 13.33
C ASP A 41 -13.04 -1.97 12.10
N ASN A 42 -12.67 -3.23 12.20
CA ASN A 42 -12.02 -4.06 11.20
C ASN A 42 -10.53 -3.77 10.91
N PHE A 43 -9.90 -2.68 11.38
CA PHE A 43 -8.49 -2.45 11.12
C PHE A 43 -7.74 -1.59 12.14
N SER A 44 -6.47 -1.86 12.26
CA SER A 44 -5.49 -1.10 13.04
C SER A 44 -4.50 -0.41 12.12
N THR A 45 -4.14 0.81 12.47
CA THR A 45 -3.05 1.56 11.84
C THR A 45 -2.06 2.02 12.90
N VAL A 46 -0.80 1.65 12.76
CA VAL A 46 0.30 2.12 13.63
C VAL A 46 1.30 2.89 12.80
N SER A 47 1.45 4.18 13.08
CA SER A 47 2.36 5.08 12.39
C SER A 47 3.60 5.30 13.23
N LEU A 48 4.78 5.17 12.63
CA LEU A 48 6.05 5.47 13.23
C LEU A 48 6.66 6.69 12.54
N GLU A 49 7.09 7.65 13.33
CA GLU A 49 7.91 8.76 12.89
C GLU A 49 9.35 8.50 13.35
N PHE A 50 10.29 8.57 12.43
CA PHE A 50 11.71 8.35 12.69
C PHE A 50 12.43 9.69 12.82
N GLU A 51 13.56 9.67 13.52
CA GLU A 51 14.47 10.82 13.61
C GLU A 51 14.95 11.24 12.21
N SER A 52 15.14 12.55 12.03
CA SER A 52 15.64 13.10 10.77
C SER A 52 17.01 12.52 10.40
N GLY A 53 17.15 12.10 9.14
CA GLY A 53 18.37 11.46 8.65
C GLY A 53 18.47 9.96 8.92
N SER A 54 17.42 9.33 9.49
CA SER A 54 17.38 7.88 9.66
C SER A 54 17.34 7.19 8.29
N ASN A 55 18.09 6.10 8.15
CA ASN A 55 18.02 5.26 6.95
C ASN A 55 16.72 4.45 6.96
N MET A 56 15.78 4.83 6.08
CA MET A 56 14.46 4.24 6.02
C MET A 56 14.46 2.76 5.60
N ASP A 57 15.46 2.30 4.87
CA ASP A 57 15.55 0.89 4.47
C ASP A 57 15.96 0.02 5.66
N VAL A 58 16.92 0.48 6.45
CA VAL A 58 17.32 -0.18 7.70
C VAL A 58 16.16 -0.17 8.70
N ALA A 59 15.50 0.97 8.88
CA ALA A 59 14.34 1.11 9.75
C ALA A 59 13.18 0.19 9.34
N THR A 60 12.89 0.11 8.04
CA THR A 60 11.83 -0.78 7.51
C THR A 60 12.15 -2.25 7.76
N ASN A 61 13.40 -2.67 7.62
CA ASN A 61 13.81 -4.04 7.90
C ASN A 61 13.71 -4.35 9.39
N ASP A 62 14.14 -3.44 10.28
CA ASP A 62 13.98 -3.62 11.73
C ASP A 62 12.50 -3.74 12.14
N VAL A 63 11.65 -2.87 11.60
CA VAL A 63 10.18 -2.96 11.77
C VAL A 63 9.65 -4.33 11.33
N ARG A 64 10.07 -4.83 10.16
CA ARG A 64 9.65 -6.12 9.64
C ARG A 64 10.05 -7.28 10.56
N ASP A 65 11.31 -7.29 10.97
CA ASP A 65 11.85 -8.33 11.86
C ASP A 65 11.11 -8.36 13.21
N LYS A 66 10.75 -7.17 13.73
CA LYS A 66 9.98 -7.06 14.97
C LYS A 66 8.54 -7.55 14.80
N LEU A 67 7.88 -7.20 13.70
CA LEU A 67 6.51 -7.65 13.40
C LEU A 67 6.43 -9.17 13.16
N ASP A 68 7.41 -9.74 12.48
CA ASP A 68 7.46 -11.19 12.23
C ASP A 68 7.48 -11.98 13.54
N ARG A 69 8.16 -11.47 14.58
CA ARG A 69 8.21 -12.11 15.91
C ARG A 69 6.86 -12.18 16.61
N ILE A 70 6.00 -11.20 16.38
CA ILE A 70 4.69 -11.16 17.05
C ILE A 70 3.54 -11.65 16.17
N THR A 71 3.78 -11.94 14.91
CA THR A 71 2.73 -12.40 13.98
C THR A 71 1.99 -13.63 14.50
N SER A 72 2.69 -14.54 15.18
CA SER A 72 2.08 -15.73 15.80
C SER A 72 1.26 -15.44 17.06
N ALA A 73 1.46 -14.27 17.69
CA ALA A 73 0.71 -13.84 18.88
C ALA A 73 -0.54 -13.02 18.54
N LEU A 74 -0.67 -12.60 17.28
CA LEU A 74 -1.88 -11.91 16.80
C LEU A 74 -3.01 -12.92 16.60
N PRO A 75 -4.30 -12.48 16.65
CA PRO A 75 -5.44 -13.32 16.33
C PRO A 75 -5.27 -13.98 14.95
N LYS A 76 -5.69 -15.24 14.81
CA LYS A 76 -5.56 -16.00 13.55
C LYS A 76 -6.37 -15.39 12.41
N GLU A 77 -7.46 -14.72 12.74
CA GLU A 77 -8.37 -14.03 11.82
C GLU A 77 -7.83 -12.67 11.38
N ALA A 78 -6.84 -12.13 12.10
CA ALA A 78 -6.16 -10.90 11.71
C ALA A 78 -5.20 -11.18 10.54
N SER A 79 -5.15 -10.26 9.58
CA SER A 79 -4.17 -10.32 8.49
C SER A 79 -2.74 -10.12 9.01
N LYS A 80 -1.77 -10.55 8.24
CA LYS A 80 -0.38 -10.15 8.51
C LYS A 80 -0.25 -8.63 8.40
N PRO A 81 0.50 -7.99 9.33
CA PRO A 81 0.76 -6.56 9.26
C PRO A 81 1.44 -6.17 7.93
N LEU A 82 0.87 -5.18 7.24
CA LEU A 82 1.43 -4.62 6.02
C LEU A 82 2.19 -3.34 6.34
N ILE A 83 3.41 -3.23 5.84
CA ILE A 83 4.28 -2.08 6.05
C ILE A 83 4.21 -1.15 4.85
N PHE A 84 3.83 0.10 5.08
CA PHE A 84 3.87 1.18 4.09
C PHE A 84 4.95 2.17 4.49
N LYS A 85 5.89 2.38 3.59
CA LYS A 85 6.96 3.37 3.74
C LYS A 85 6.49 4.68 3.10
N PHE A 86 6.67 5.78 3.81
CA PHE A 86 6.47 7.13 3.29
C PHE A 86 7.76 7.91 3.52
N SER A 87 8.27 8.52 2.49
CA SER A 87 9.39 9.45 2.54
C SER A 87 8.95 10.83 2.04
N MET A 88 9.62 11.87 2.50
CA MET A 88 9.47 13.20 1.89
C MET A 88 9.85 13.18 0.42
N ASP A 89 10.74 12.26 0.03
CA ASP A 89 11.17 12.07 -1.36
C ASP A 89 10.04 11.49 -2.25
N ASP A 90 9.00 10.91 -1.65
CA ASP A 90 7.83 10.39 -2.37
C ASP A 90 6.78 11.47 -2.69
N ILE A 91 6.98 12.71 -2.16
CA ILE A 91 6.06 13.82 -2.45
C ILE A 91 6.30 14.28 -3.89
N PRO A 92 5.26 14.27 -4.77
CA PRO A 92 5.42 14.71 -6.13
C PRO A 92 5.81 16.20 -6.18
N ILE A 93 6.94 16.50 -6.79
CA ILE A 93 7.42 17.90 -7.00
C ILE A 93 6.76 18.56 -8.22
N MET A 94 6.15 17.76 -9.10
CA MET A 94 5.47 18.24 -10.30
C MET A 94 4.27 17.34 -10.60
N VAL A 95 3.16 17.97 -10.97
CA VAL A 95 1.96 17.31 -11.48
C VAL A 95 1.71 17.79 -12.90
N ILE A 96 1.66 16.87 -13.86
CA ILE A 96 1.42 17.16 -15.27
C ILE A 96 0.05 16.59 -15.64
N SER A 97 -0.86 17.41 -16.16
CA SER A 97 -2.12 16.92 -16.70
C SER A 97 -1.99 16.70 -18.21
N ALA A 98 -2.42 15.50 -18.65
CA ALA A 98 -2.50 15.16 -20.08
C ALA A 98 -3.97 15.04 -20.48
N GLN A 99 -4.35 15.68 -21.58
CA GLN A 99 -5.71 15.63 -22.12
C GLN A 99 -5.67 15.24 -23.59
N ALA A 100 -6.54 14.31 -23.99
CA ALA A 100 -6.73 13.97 -25.40
C ALA A 100 -8.00 14.59 -25.94
N VAL A 101 -7.96 15.07 -27.20
CA VAL A 101 -9.10 15.70 -27.88
C VAL A 101 -10.06 14.64 -28.44
N GLU A 102 -9.56 13.44 -28.75
CA GLU A 102 -10.34 12.30 -29.25
C GLU A 102 -10.24 11.09 -28.34
N SER A 103 -11.18 10.14 -28.52
CA SER A 103 -11.35 8.98 -27.62
C SER A 103 -10.02 8.32 -27.24
N ALA A 104 -9.86 8.20 -25.96
CA ALA A 104 -8.65 7.80 -25.23
C ALA A 104 -8.15 6.36 -25.45
N LYS A 105 -8.49 5.70 -26.57
CA LYS A 105 -8.00 4.34 -26.86
C LYS A 105 -6.47 4.38 -27.04
N GLY A 106 -5.76 3.79 -26.07
CA GLY A 106 -4.30 3.73 -26.08
C GLY A 106 -3.60 4.98 -25.55
N LEU A 107 -4.33 5.87 -24.87
CA LEU A 107 -3.75 7.05 -24.23
C LEU A 107 -2.75 6.63 -23.14
N ASP A 108 -3.04 5.58 -22.39
CA ASP A 108 -2.14 4.94 -21.44
C ASP A 108 -0.77 4.65 -22.08
N LYS A 109 -0.76 3.95 -23.21
CA LYS A 109 0.47 3.60 -23.91
C LYS A 109 1.18 4.83 -24.49
N ILE A 110 0.43 5.78 -25.01
CA ILE A 110 1.01 7.03 -25.55
C ILE A 110 1.69 7.83 -24.42
N ILE A 111 1.07 7.90 -23.25
CA ILE A 111 1.63 8.56 -22.08
C ILE A 111 2.89 7.83 -21.60
N ASP A 112 2.84 6.51 -21.52
CA ASP A 112 3.98 5.70 -21.08
C ASP A 112 5.17 5.84 -22.04
N ASP A 113 4.95 5.69 -23.34
CA ASP A 113 6.02 5.72 -24.32
C ASP A 113 6.61 7.13 -24.52
N ASN A 114 5.80 8.16 -24.49
CA ASN A 114 6.22 9.51 -24.84
C ASN A 114 6.51 10.43 -23.67
N LEU A 115 5.91 10.18 -22.50
CA LEU A 115 6.08 11.01 -21.31
C LEU A 115 6.77 10.24 -20.20
N THR A 116 6.15 9.20 -19.67
CA THR A 116 6.63 8.47 -18.47
C THR A 116 8.05 7.99 -18.66
N ASN A 117 8.31 7.26 -19.74
CA ASN A 117 9.64 6.69 -20.00
C ASN A 117 10.71 7.75 -20.31
N ARG A 118 10.33 8.89 -20.86
CA ARG A 118 11.28 9.99 -21.12
C ARG A 118 11.63 10.74 -19.85
N ILE A 119 10.63 11.06 -19.03
CA ILE A 119 10.82 11.78 -17.77
C ILE A 119 11.57 10.91 -16.77
N ALA A 120 11.26 9.63 -16.66
CA ALA A 120 11.93 8.70 -15.76
C ALA A 120 13.44 8.51 -16.04
N ARG A 121 13.90 8.86 -17.27
CA ARG A 121 15.31 8.79 -17.67
C ARG A 121 16.08 10.08 -17.43
N LEU A 122 15.41 11.14 -17.00
CA LEU A 122 16.10 12.39 -16.67
C LEU A 122 16.87 12.22 -15.36
N ASP A 123 18.06 12.78 -15.33
CA ASP A 123 18.88 12.78 -14.12
C ASP A 123 18.18 13.56 -13.00
N GLY A 124 18.15 12.98 -11.79
CA GLY A 124 17.48 13.56 -10.64
C GLY A 124 15.98 13.22 -10.50
N VAL A 125 15.38 12.48 -11.43
CA VAL A 125 13.99 12.00 -11.31
C VAL A 125 13.98 10.66 -10.57
N GLY A 126 13.36 10.63 -9.39
CA GLY A 126 13.25 9.42 -8.57
C GLY A 126 12.15 8.46 -9.03
N SER A 127 10.96 9.00 -9.38
CA SER A 127 9.84 8.20 -9.87
C SER A 127 8.86 9.03 -10.69
N VAL A 128 8.12 8.38 -11.57
CA VAL A 128 7.01 8.95 -12.35
C VAL A 128 5.80 8.05 -12.17
N GLN A 129 4.67 8.64 -11.76
CA GLN A 129 3.42 7.89 -11.59
C GLN A 129 2.36 8.46 -12.54
N VAL A 130 1.62 7.57 -13.22
CA VAL A 130 0.48 7.93 -14.06
C VAL A 130 -0.79 7.55 -13.32
N VAL A 131 -1.69 8.51 -13.14
CA VAL A 131 -2.97 8.32 -12.45
C VAL A 131 -4.11 8.71 -13.37
N GLY A 132 -5.19 7.94 -13.36
CA GLY A 132 -6.41 8.23 -14.12
C GLY A 132 -6.34 7.89 -15.62
N ALA A 133 -5.25 7.29 -16.11
CA ALA A 133 -5.22 6.77 -17.46
C ALA A 133 -6.15 5.53 -17.58
N PRO A 134 -6.95 5.44 -18.68
CA PRO A 134 -7.80 4.26 -18.90
C PRO A 134 -6.93 3.03 -19.15
N ILE A 135 -7.12 2.00 -18.34
CA ILE A 135 -6.43 0.73 -18.51
C ILE A 135 -7.19 -0.09 -19.56
N ARG A 136 -6.48 -0.63 -20.53
CA ARG A 136 -7.07 -1.53 -21.53
C ARG A 136 -7.32 -2.88 -20.89
N GLU A 137 -8.59 -3.27 -20.82
CA GLU A 137 -9.02 -4.59 -20.34
C GLU A 137 -9.64 -5.40 -21.47
N ILE A 138 -9.50 -6.70 -21.40
CA ILE A 138 -10.22 -7.65 -22.24
C ILE A 138 -11.23 -8.36 -21.35
N ASN A 139 -12.49 -7.96 -21.44
CA ASN A 139 -13.57 -8.58 -20.69
C ASN A 139 -14.18 -9.71 -21.52
N ILE A 140 -14.14 -10.93 -21.00
CA ILE A 140 -14.75 -12.11 -21.59
C ILE A 140 -16.06 -12.39 -20.82
N TYR A 141 -17.17 -12.14 -21.49
CA TYR A 141 -18.50 -12.43 -20.94
C TYR A 141 -18.96 -13.81 -21.41
N CYS A 142 -19.05 -14.76 -20.48
CA CYS A 142 -19.60 -16.07 -20.75
C CYS A 142 -21.14 -16.03 -20.54
N ASN A 143 -21.89 -16.68 -21.43
CA ASN A 143 -23.33 -16.85 -21.24
C ASN A 143 -23.58 -18.03 -20.30
N PRO A 144 -24.17 -17.81 -19.10
CA PRO A 144 -24.38 -18.86 -18.09
C PRO A 144 -25.20 -20.06 -18.62
N GLU A 145 -26.26 -19.79 -19.40
CA GLU A 145 -27.11 -20.84 -19.96
C GLU A 145 -26.35 -21.75 -20.94
N LYS A 146 -25.42 -21.17 -21.71
CA LYS A 146 -24.56 -21.96 -22.60
C LYS A 146 -23.50 -22.75 -21.85
N LEU A 147 -22.95 -22.18 -20.78
CA LEU A 147 -21.99 -22.90 -19.92
C LEU A 147 -22.66 -24.14 -19.31
N GLU A 148 -23.87 -23.99 -18.80
CA GLU A 148 -24.65 -25.10 -18.23
C GLU A 148 -24.99 -26.17 -19.29
N ALA A 149 -25.40 -25.72 -20.50
CA ALA A 149 -25.68 -26.63 -21.62
C ALA A 149 -24.47 -27.46 -22.09
N TYR A 150 -23.25 -26.92 -21.91
CA TYR A 150 -21.99 -27.61 -22.23
C TYR A 150 -21.36 -28.30 -21.01
N HIS A 151 -22.02 -28.31 -19.85
CA HIS A 151 -21.50 -28.84 -18.59
C HIS A 151 -20.17 -28.22 -18.15
N LEU A 152 -19.96 -26.97 -18.47
CA LEU A 152 -18.80 -26.16 -18.04
C LEU A 152 -19.19 -25.35 -16.79
N THR A 153 -18.49 -25.60 -15.67
CA THR A 153 -18.65 -24.88 -14.40
C THR A 153 -17.43 -24.02 -14.14
#